data_974b33cb4efe83a7b730deafe1320fe9
#
_entry.id   974b33cb4efe83a7b730deafe1320fe9
#
_cell.length_a   1.000
_cell.length_b   1.000
_cell.length_c   1.000
_cell.angle_alpha   90.00
_cell.angle_beta   90.00
_cell.angle_gamma   90.00
#
_symmetry.space_group_name_H-M   'P 1'
#
loop_
_entity.id
_entity.type
_entity.pdbx_description
1 polymer ?
#
loop_
_entity_poly.entity_id
_entity_poly.type
_entity_poly.pdbx_seq_one_letter_code
_entity_poly.pdbx_strand_id
1 'polypeptide(L)'
;DNVDVLTPIAVPGRTFFTIRVKYYEDFDKFYTEAHKQITTIPADGDPYGADRKVGEQGDYDVILLSATPKLYFTSIGYTLMESGRALNYPLMNAGKAIMRDGRMEMPISMSVSHQFVDGAHIQRFMEKVEYYMNVVIK
;
A
#
# COMPACT_ATOMS: atom_id res chain seq x y z
N ASP A 1 2.38 -11.81 -14.41
CA ASP A 1 2.02 -12.01 -13.02
C ASP A 1 1.50 -10.68 -12.49
N ASN A 2 0.31 -10.69 -11.89
CA ASN A 2 -0.36 -9.49 -11.40
C ASN A 2 -0.13 -9.38 -9.90
N VAL A 3 0.06 -8.17 -9.38
CA VAL A 3 0.25 -7.88 -7.96
C VAL A 3 -0.95 -7.09 -7.46
N ASP A 4 -1.67 -7.62 -6.47
CA ASP A 4 -2.82 -6.96 -5.87
C ASP A 4 -2.37 -5.93 -4.81
N VAL A 5 -3.24 -4.99 -4.47
CA VAL A 5 -3.00 -4.03 -3.39
C VAL A 5 -3.73 -4.46 -2.14
N LEU A 6 -2.99 -4.64 -1.05
CA LEU A 6 -3.51 -4.83 0.30
C LEU A 6 -3.44 -3.46 1.01
N THR A 7 -4.53 -2.97 1.56
CA THR A 7 -4.53 -1.65 2.20
C THR A 7 -5.42 -1.59 3.44
N PRO A 8 -4.90 -1.02 4.56
CA PRO A 8 -5.70 -0.76 5.74
C PRO A 8 -6.54 0.51 5.56
N ILE A 9 -7.82 0.42 5.84
CA ILE A 9 -8.78 1.51 5.77
C ILE A 9 -9.22 1.89 7.18
N ALA A 10 -9.12 3.16 7.52
CA ALA A 10 -9.64 3.68 8.78
C ALA A 10 -11.17 3.62 8.82
N VAL A 11 -11.73 3.01 9.85
CA VAL A 11 -13.17 2.91 10.04
C VAL A 11 -13.54 3.59 11.36
N PRO A 12 -14.49 4.55 11.38
CA PRO A 12 -14.90 5.22 12.60
C PRO A 12 -15.33 4.23 13.69
N GLY A 13 -14.80 4.40 14.91
CA GLY A 13 -15.10 3.53 16.05
C GLY A 13 -14.42 2.16 16.03
N ARG A 14 -13.53 1.92 15.07
CA ARG A 14 -12.74 0.69 14.96
C ARG A 14 -11.26 1.02 14.78
N THR A 15 -10.39 0.01 14.87
CA THR A 15 -8.95 0.21 14.62
C THR A 15 -8.68 0.48 13.14
N PHE A 16 -8.94 -0.47 12.28
CA PHE A 16 -8.89 -0.37 10.82
C PHE A 16 -9.51 -1.65 10.22
N PHE A 17 -9.68 -1.65 8.91
CA PHE A 17 -10.14 -2.80 8.15
C PHE A 17 -9.24 -2.99 6.93
N THR A 18 -8.63 -4.15 6.75
CA THR A 18 -7.77 -4.43 5.61
C THR A 18 -8.60 -4.95 4.44
N ILE A 19 -8.46 -4.32 3.28
CA ILE A 19 -9.05 -4.78 2.01
C ILE A 19 -7.96 -5.21 1.05
N ARG A 20 -8.30 -6.11 0.13
CA ARG A 20 -7.46 -6.52 -1.00
C ARG A 20 -8.14 -6.11 -2.29
N VAL A 21 -7.51 -5.18 -3.01
CA VAL A 21 -7.94 -4.74 -4.33
C VAL A 21 -7.14 -5.49 -5.38
N LYS A 22 -7.82 -6.17 -6.27
CA LYS A 22 -7.19 -6.90 -7.38
C LYS A 22 -6.51 -5.93 -8.34
N TYR A 23 -5.46 -6.39 -8.98
CA TYR A 23 -4.84 -5.68 -10.09
C TYR A 23 -5.82 -5.54 -11.28
N TYR A 24 -5.84 -4.36 -11.86
CA TYR A 24 -6.48 -4.05 -13.14
C TYR A 24 -5.51 -3.22 -13.98
N GLU A 25 -5.38 -3.55 -15.26
CA GLU A 25 -4.57 -2.75 -16.18
C GLU A 25 -5.18 -1.36 -16.39
N ASP A 26 -6.51 -1.29 -16.39
CA ASP A 26 -7.28 -0.05 -16.47
C ASP A 26 -7.37 0.59 -15.08
N PHE A 27 -6.82 1.82 -14.96
CA PHE A 27 -6.80 2.56 -13.69
C PHE A 27 -8.20 2.96 -13.21
N ASP A 28 -9.11 3.34 -14.10
CA ASP A 28 -10.47 3.74 -13.73
C ASP A 28 -11.24 2.57 -13.15
N LYS A 29 -11.03 1.38 -13.71
CA LYS A 29 -11.58 0.14 -13.17
C LYS A 29 -10.97 -0.19 -11.79
N PHE A 30 -9.65 -0.08 -11.65
CA PHE A 30 -8.99 -0.27 -10.35
C PHE A 30 -9.56 0.68 -9.30
N TYR A 31 -9.64 1.97 -9.63
CA TYR A 31 -10.19 3.01 -8.75
C TYR A 31 -11.63 2.71 -8.34
N THR A 32 -12.48 2.35 -9.30
CA THR A 32 -13.89 2.04 -9.06
C THR A 32 -14.06 0.87 -8.09
N GLU A 33 -13.30 -0.21 -8.30
CA GLU A 33 -13.36 -1.38 -7.42
C GLU A 33 -12.78 -1.10 -6.03
N ALA A 34 -11.70 -0.33 -5.94
CA ALA A 34 -11.12 0.10 -4.67
C ALA A 34 -12.14 0.97 -3.90
N HIS A 35 -12.72 1.97 -4.55
CA HIS A 35 -13.71 2.86 -3.96
C HIS A 35 -14.95 2.10 -3.46
N LYS A 36 -15.44 1.16 -4.26
CA LYS A 36 -16.55 0.29 -3.86
C LYS A 36 -16.23 -0.48 -2.58
N GLN A 37 -15.06 -1.13 -2.50
CA GLN A 37 -14.66 -1.87 -1.30
C GLN A 37 -14.54 -0.96 -0.08
N ILE A 38 -13.96 0.24 -0.22
CA ILE A 38 -13.81 1.22 0.86
C ILE A 38 -15.17 1.67 1.40
N THR A 39 -16.14 1.89 0.52
CA THR A 39 -17.47 2.40 0.90
C THR A 39 -18.44 1.33 1.38
N THR A 40 -18.14 0.05 1.18
CA THR A 40 -19.01 -1.08 1.54
C THR A 40 -18.42 -2.00 2.62
N ILE A 41 -17.53 -1.46 3.48
CA ILE A 41 -16.94 -2.23 4.58
C ILE A 41 -18.05 -2.72 5.52
N PRO A 42 -18.20 -4.03 5.74
CA PRO A 42 -19.26 -4.56 6.58
C PRO A 42 -19.03 -4.21 8.06
N ALA A 43 -20.11 -3.88 8.77
CA ALA A 43 -20.06 -3.48 10.16
C ALA A 43 -19.55 -4.61 11.09
N ASP A 44 -19.80 -5.86 10.74
CA ASP A 44 -19.40 -7.08 11.44
C ASP A 44 -18.24 -7.82 10.77
N GLY A 45 -17.64 -7.22 9.74
CA GLY A 45 -16.53 -7.80 8.99
C GLY A 45 -15.30 -8.02 9.86
N ASP A 46 -14.53 -9.05 9.51
CA ASP A 46 -13.23 -9.33 10.12
C ASP A 46 -12.17 -8.32 9.63
N PRO A 47 -11.64 -7.46 10.52
CA PRO A 47 -10.72 -6.40 10.12
C PRO A 47 -9.40 -6.90 9.54
N TYR A 48 -9.00 -8.13 9.85
CA TYR A 48 -7.75 -8.75 9.40
C TYR A 48 -7.96 -9.88 8.38
N GLY A 49 -9.18 -10.05 7.88
CA GLY A 49 -9.52 -11.17 7.01
C GLY A 49 -8.69 -11.24 5.72
N ALA A 50 -8.36 -10.10 5.13
CA ALA A 50 -7.50 -10.04 3.95
C ALA A 50 -6.05 -10.41 4.27
N ASP A 51 -5.50 -9.91 5.39
CA ASP A 51 -4.12 -10.23 5.83
C ASP A 51 -3.97 -11.72 6.15
N ARG A 52 -4.96 -12.30 6.85
CA ARG A 52 -4.93 -13.73 7.19
C ARG A 52 -4.94 -14.61 5.95
N LYS A 53 -5.76 -14.28 4.95
CA LYS A 53 -5.78 -15.03 3.69
C LYS A 53 -4.42 -15.04 3.00
N VAL A 54 -3.72 -13.91 2.98
CA VAL A 54 -2.35 -13.85 2.43
C VAL A 54 -1.42 -14.77 3.22
N GLY A 55 -1.42 -14.69 4.55
CA GLY A 55 -0.54 -15.48 5.41
C GLY A 55 -0.85 -16.98 5.40
N GLU A 56 -2.13 -17.36 5.44
CA GLU A 56 -2.57 -18.76 5.52
C GLU A 56 -2.51 -19.49 4.18
N GLN A 57 -2.79 -18.78 3.08
CA GLN A 57 -2.83 -19.35 1.73
C GLN A 57 -1.49 -19.27 1.00
N GLY A 58 -0.49 -18.56 1.56
CA GLY A 58 0.79 -18.33 0.92
C GLY A 58 0.70 -17.48 -0.35
N ASP A 59 -0.38 -16.72 -0.50
CA ASP A 59 -0.63 -15.84 -1.64
C ASP A 59 0.02 -14.48 -1.41
N TYR A 60 1.33 -14.40 -1.71
CA TYR A 60 2.15 -13.22 -1.51
C TYR A 60 2.25 -12.29 -2.71
N ASP A 61 1.43 -12.51 -3.75
CA ASP A 61 1.34 -11.61 -4.92
C ASP A 61 0.58 -10.33 -4.55
N VAL A 62 1.03 -9.67 -3.51
CA VAL A 62 0.47 -8.43 -2.98
C VAL A 62 1.56 -7.42 -2.64
N ILE A 63 1.19 -6.15 -2.71
CA ILE A 63 1.91 -5.05 -2.06
C ILE A 63 1.01 -4.44 -0.98
N LEU A 64 1.52 -4.29 0.25
CA LEU A 64 0.79 -3.55 1.27
C LEU A 64 1.04 -2.06 1.09
N LEU A 65 -0.03 -1.31 0.79
CA LEU A 65 0.00 0.14 0.67
C LEU A 65 -0.79 0.77 1.81
N SER A 66 -0.10 1.40 2.73
CA SER A 66 -0.69 2.23 3.79
C SER A 66 -0.59 3.71 3.42
N ALA A 67 -1.51 4.52 3.91
CA ALA A 67 -1.47 5.96 3.71
C ALA A 67 -1.64 6.71 5.04
N THR A 68 -0.81 7.72 5.24
CA THR A 68 -0.88 8.68 6.36
C THR A 68 -1.04 10.10 5.81
N PRO A 69 -2.19 10.44 5.22
CA PRO A 69 -2.35 11.65 4.39
C PRO A 69 -2.27 12.96 5.17
N LYS A 70 -2.23 12.91 6.50
CA LYS A 70 -2.06 14.08 7.37
C LYS A 70 -0.64 14.26 7.88
N LEU A 71 0.25 13.30 7.63
CA LEU A 71 1.61 13.29 8.14
C LEU A 71 2.62 13.43 7.01
N TYR A 72 3.37 14.52 7.00
CA TYR A 72 4.58 14.64 6.18
C TYR A 72 5.77 14.12 7.01
N PHE A 73 6.49 13.13 6.52
CA PHE A 73 7.61 12.50 7.22
C PHE A 73 8.87 12.52 6.36
N THR A 74 10.02 12.53 6.99
CA THR A 74 11.33 12.30 6.35
C THR A 74 11.79 10.86 6.53
N SER A 75 11.24 10.17 7.53
CA SER A 75 11.44 8.74 7.76
C SER A 75 10.25 8.19 8.52
N ILE A 76 9.88 6.95 8.23
CA ILE A 76 8.89 6.18 8.97
C ILE A 76 9.36 4.74 9.03
N GLY A 77 9.29 4.14 10.21
CA GLY A 77 9.62 2.74 10.42
C GLY A 77 8.41 1.97 10.94
N TYR A 78 8.39 0.67 10.68
CA TYR A 78 7.39 -0.24 11.22
C TYR A 78 8.05 -1.22 12.17
N THR A 79 7.44 -1.41 13.34
CA THR A 79 7.77 -2.54 14.19
C THR A 79 7.10 -3.77 13.58
N LEU A 80 7.90 -4.58 12.90
CA LEU A 80 7.44 -5.88 12.43
C LEU A 80 7.37 -6.80 13.65
N MET A 81 6.32 -7.61 13.74
CA MET A 81 6.11 -8.48 14.90
C MET A 81 7.35 -9.30 15.22
N GLU A 82 7.62 -9.51 16.51
CA GLU A 82 8.75 -10.29 17.05
C GLU A 82 8.77 -11.77 16.63
N SER A 83 7.81 -12.22 15.82
CA SER A 83 7.69 -13.61 15.37
C SER A 83 8.82 -14.09 14.45
N GLY A 84 9.80 -13.24 14.12
CA GLY A 84 10.94 -13.59 13.26
C GLY A 84 10.56 -13.94 11.81
N ARG A 85 9.29 -13.77 11.42
CA ARG A 85 8.86 -13.98 10.04
C ARG A 85 9.24 -12.76 9.21
N ALA A 86 10.10 -12.96 8.21
CA ALA A 86 10.37 -11.95 7.21
C ALA A 86 9.07 -11.57 6.49
N LEU A 87 8.91 -10.27 6.17
CA LEU A 87 7.86 -9.85 5.24
C LEU A 87 8.13 -10.50 3.88
N ASN A 88 7.17 -11.27 3.41
CA ASN A 88 7.25 -11.93 2.10
C ASN A 88 6.68 -11.07 0.97
N TYR A 89 6.19 -9.88 1.28
CA TYR A 89 5.67 -8.90 0.32
C TYR A 89 6.12 -7.49 0.69
N PRO A 90 6.22 -6.56 -0.30
CA PRO A 90 6.59 -5.18 -0.04
C PRO A 90 5.55 -4.45 0.82
N LEU A 91 6.04 -3.60 1.73
CA LEU A 91 5.22 -2.70 2.52
C LEU A 91 5.57 -1.26 2.13
N MET A 92 4.60 -0.51 1.67
CA MET A 92 4.72 0.91 1.35
C MET A 92 3.86 1.77 2.26
N ASN A 93 4.38 2.97 2.57
CA ASN A 93 3.57 4.02 3.18
C ASN A 93 3.71 5.31 2.38
N ALA A 94 2.57 5.91 2.03
CA ALA A 94 2.48 7.22 1.41
C ALA A 94 2.07 8.26 2.45
N GLY A 95 2.83 9.34 2.57
CA GLY A 95 2.57 10.43 3.50
C GLY A 95 1.75 11.56 2.90
N LYS A 96 1.72 12.70 3.61
CA LYS A 96 1.03 13.90 3.17
C LYS A 96 1.71 14.50 1.95
N ALA A 97 0.96 14.70 0.88
CA ALA A 97 1.41 15.51 -0.25
C ALA A 97 1.42 17.00 0.13
N ILE A 98 2.50 17.69 -0.22
CA ILE A 98 2.68 19.13 0.00
C ILE A 98 3.16 19.80 -1.29
N MET A 99 2.83 21.09 -1.44
CA MET A 99 3.39 21.93 -2.50
C MET A 99 4.70 22.54 -2.01
N ARG A 100 5.79 22.30 -2.74
CA ARG A 100 7.09 22.92 -2.48
C ARG A 100 7.69 23.42 -3.79
N ASP A 101 8.04 24.69 -3.85
CA ASP A 101 8.67 25.32 -5.03
C ASP A 101 7.95 25.04 -6.36
N GLY A 102 6.60 25.03 -6.32
CA GLY A 102 5.74 24.78 -7.48
C GLY A 102 5.63 23.32 -7.88
N ARG A 103 6.15 22.39 -7.09
CA ARG A 103 6.03 20.95 -7.30
C ARG A 103 5.25 20.29 -6.16
N MET A 104 4.46 19.28 -6.51
CA MET A 104 3.83 18.41 -5.51
C MET A 104 4.85 17.37 -5.06
N GLU A 105 5.12 17.31 -3.76
CA GLU A 105 6.00 16.31 -3.14
C GLU A 105 5.20 15.45 -2.17
N MET A 106 5.41 14.15 -2.22
CA MET A 106 4.81 13.20 -1.29
C MET A 106 5.89 12.21 -0.82
N PRO A 107 6.12 12.10 0.50
CA PRO A 107 7.06 11.12 1.00
C PRO A 107 6.49 9.72 0.86
N ILE A 108 7.32 8.80 0.36
CA ILE A 108 7.01 7.37 0.27
C ILE A 108 8.11 6.61 0.99
N SER A 109 7.74 5.73 1.90
CA SER A 109 8.62 4.77 2.54
C SER A 109 8.30 3.38 2.02
N MET A 110 9.33 2.56 1.82
CA MET A 110 9.20 1.17 1.38
C MET A 110 10.07 0.26 2.26
N SER A 111 9.47 -0.85 2.71
CA SER A 111 10.18 -1.95 3.37
C SER A 111 10.05 -3.20 2.51
N VAL A 112 11.18 -3.84 2.22
CA VAL A 112 11.28 -5.03 1.36
C VAL A 112 12.24 -6.05 1.96
N SER A 113 12.08 -7.31 1.60
CA SER A 113 13.05 -8.34 1.96
C SER A 113 14.31 -8.21 1.09
N HIS A 114 15.46 -7.98 1.72
CA HIS A 114 16.73 -7.90 1.00
C HIS A 114 17.19 -9.24 0.40
N GLN A 115 16.52 -10.33 0.72
CA GLN A 115 16.74 -11.62 0.07
C GLN A 115 16.32 -11.63 -1.40
N PHE A 116 15.36 -10.76 -1.79
CA PHE A 116 14.78 -10.73 -3.13
C PHE A 116 14.96 -9.39 -3.83
N VAL A 117 15.18 -8.31 -3.08
CA VAL A 117 15.15 -6.93 -3.58
C VAL A 117 16.39 -6.19 -3.12
N ASP A 118 17.11 -5.59 -4.05
CA ASP A 118 18.23 -4.69 -3.80
C ASP A 118 17.90 -3.21 -4.12
N GLY A 119 18.87 -2.34 -3.91
CA GLY A 119 18.70 -0.90 -4.14
C GLY A 119 18.34 -0.54 -5.57
N ALA A 120 18.85 -1.27 -6.57
CA ALA A 120 18.54 -1.02 -7.99
C ALA A 120 17.07 -1.35 -8.32
N HIS A 121 16.53 -2.38 -7.70
CA HIS A 121 15.11 -2.72 -7.83
C HIS A 121 14.22 -1.63 -7.22
N ILE A 122 14.56 -1.14 -6.02
CA ILE A 122 13.83 -0.06 -5.35
C ILE A 122 13.86 1.21 -6.20
N GLN A 123 15.05 1.58 -6.71
CA GLN A 123 15.20 2.76 -7.56
C GLN A 123 14.29 2.68 -8.80
N ARG A 124 14.34 1.58 -9.56
CA ARG A 124 13.49 1.39 -10.74
C ARG A 124 12.00 1.43 -10.41
N PHE A 125 11.63 0.87 -9.27
CA PHE A 125 10.25 0.90 -8.81
C PHE A 125 9.79 2.34 -8.55
N MET A 126 10.58 3.11 -7.78
CA MET A 126 10.24 4.49 -7.45
C MET A 126 10.22 5.40 -8.67
N GLU A 127 11.14 5.24 -9.63
CA GLU A 127 11.13 5.96 -10.91
C GLU A 127 9.81 5.70 -11.69
N LYS A 128 9.34 4.46 -11.69
CA LYS A 128 8.04 4.12 -12.31
C LYS A 128 6.86 4.72 -11.56
N VAL A 129 6.87 4.67 -10.22
CA VAL A 129 5.82 5.31 -9.40
C VAL A 129 5.74 6.80 -9.72
N GLU A 130 6.88 7.50 -9.71
CA GLU A 130 6.94 8.92 -10.05
C GLU A 130 6.43 9.20 -11.48
N TYR A 131 6.85 8.40 -12.44
CA TYR A 131 6.39 8.52 -13.83
C TYR A 131 4.86 8.39 -13.94
N TYR A 132 4.28 7.33 -13.39
CA TYR A 132 2.84 7.09 -13.47
C TYR A 132 2.02 8.14 -12.70
N MET A 133 2.50 8.59 -11.55
CA MET A 133 1.84 9.68 -10.81
C MET A 133 1.78 10.96 -11.64
N ASN A 134 2.83 11.29 -12.37
CA ASN A 134 2.87 12.49 -13.25
C ASN A 134 2.00 12.33 -14.51
N VAL A 135 1.72 11.12 -14.96
CA VAL A 135 0.88 10.86 -16.15
C VAL A 135 -0.61 10.78 -15.78
N VAL A 136 -0.95 10.18 -14.65
CA VAL A 136 -2.34 9.90 -14.24
C VAL A 136 -2.98 11.09 -13.53
N ILE A 137 -2.20 11.92 -12.82
CA ILE A 137 -2.69 13.07 -12.02
C ILE A 137 -2.65 14.36 -12.87
N LYS A 138 -3.16 14.33 -14.08
CA LYS A 138 -3.28 15.53 -14.91
C LYS A 138 -4.65 16.16 -14.78
#